data_345effe8069b02acea9ad5c79eb50b54
#
_entry.id   345effe8069b02acea9ad5c79eb50b54
#
_cell.length_a   1.000
_cell.length_b   1.000
_cell.length_c   1.000
_cell.angle_alpha   90.00
_cell.angle_beta   90.00
_cell.angle_gamma   90.00
#
_symmetry.space_group_name_H-M   'P 1'
#
loop_
_entity.id
_entity.type
_entity.pdbx_description
1 polymer ?
#
loop_
_entity_poly.entity_id
_entity_poly.type
_entity_poly.pdbx_seq_one_letter_code
_entity_poly.pdbx_strand_id
1 'polypeptide(L)'
;MDRFWHDTLAEADPEIHNAIRNELARQQDKIELIASENIASNAVLEATGSVFTNKYAEGYPGKRYYGGCDYADVIETLAIERAKQLFGCNFANVQPNSGSQMNQAVFLALLQPGDTFMGLDLNSGGHLTHGSPVNMSGKWFNPVSYGVRQDNELIDMDEVMALAKEHKPKLIIAGGTAYSRSWDWEAFRKVADEVGAYLMVDMSHISGLVAGGAHANPFPHAHVVTSTTHKSLRGPRSGVILWNDEELTKPFNMAV
;
A
#
# COMPACT_ATOMS: atom_id res chain seq x y z
N MET A 1 9.65 42.53 1.34
CA MET A 1 8.55 41.61 1.67
C MET A 1 8.04 40.83 0.46
N ASP A 2 8.11 41.40 -0.75
CA ASP A 2 7.62 40.73 -1.98
C ASP A 2 8.40 39.46 -2.37
N ARG A 3 9.72 39.43 -2.16
CA ARG A 3 10.57 38.29 -2.58
C ARG A 3 10.16 36.96 -1.92
N PHE A 4 9.81 36.95 -0.65
CA PHE A 4 9.41 35.76 0.08
C PHE A 4 8.28 34.94 -0.60
N TRP A 5 7.33 35.63 -1.25
CA TRP A 5 6.18 34.98 -1.90
C TRP A 5 6.41 34.61 -3.37
N HIS A 6 7.47 35.13 -3.98
CA HIS A 6 7.67 35.06 -5.42
C HIS A 6 9.01 34.45 -5.83
N ASP A 7 9.99 34.36 -4.89
CA ASP A 7 11.26 33.74 -5.18
C ASP A 7 11.07 32.27 -5.54
N THR A 8 11.75 31.85 -6.60
CA THR A 8 11.85 30.43 -6.96
C THR A 8 12.74 29.70 -5.95
N LEU A 9 12.70 28.36 -5.95
CA LEU A 9 13.59 27.57 -5.09
C LEU A 9 15.07 27.88 -5.37
N ALA A 10 15.42 28.15 -6.64
CA ALA A 10 16.78 28.50 -7.01
C ALA A 10 17.27 29.83 -6.39
N GLU A 11 16.34 30.75 -6.15
CA GLU A 11 16.63 32.05 -5.53
C GLU A 11 16.56 32.01 -4.01
N ALA A 12 15.61 31.24 -3.46
CA ALA A 12 15.37 31.12 -2.01
C ALA A 12 16.35 30.16 -1.33
N ASP A 13 16.65 29.01 -1.96
CA ASP A 13 17.55 27.98 -1.44
C ASP A 13 18.32 27.28 -2.56
N PRO A 14 19.44 27.89 -3.00
CA PRO A 14 20.26 27.32 -4.06
C PRO A 14 20.85 25.94 -3.74
N GLU A 15 21.07 25.62 -2.47
CA GLU A 15 21.64 24.33 -2.06
C GLU A 15 20.65 23.19 -2.32
N ILE A 16 19.41 23.36 -1.90
CA ILE A 16 18.33 22.38 -2.17
C ILE A 16 18.03 22.31 -3.67
N HIS A 17 17.97 23.45 -4.36
CA HIS A 17 17.78 23.48 -5.82
C HIS A 17 18.84 22.65 -6.54
N ASN A 18 20.13 22.83 -6.19
CA ASN A 18 21.23 22.09 -6.80
C ASN A 18 21.16 20.59 -6.46
N ALA A 19 20.79 20.23 -5.23
CA ALA A 19 20.62 18.82 -4.85
C ALA A 19 19.53 18.14 -5.71
N ILE A 20 18.38 18.80 -5.93
CA ILE A 20 17.31 18.30 -6.80
C ILE A 20 17.79 18.17 -8.25
N ARG A 21 18.54 19.15 -8.76
CA ARG A 21 19.10 19.10 -10.11
C ARG A 21 20.09 17.94 -10.29
N ASN A 22 20.93 17.71 -9.29
CA ASN A 22 21.89 16.61 -9.30
C ASN A 22 21.19 15.25 -9.23
N GLU A 23 20.11 15.14 -8.44
CA GLU A 23 19.30 13.92 -8.39
C GLU A 23 18.59 13.66 -9.71
N LEU A 24 18.06 14.70 -10.38
CA LEU A 24 17.49 14.54 -11.71
C LEU A 24 18.52 14.01 -12.71
N ALA A 25 19.74 14.56 -12.71
CA ALA A 25 20.84 14.07 -13.55
C ALA A 25 21.21 12.62 -13.22
N ARG A 26 21.26 12.27 -11.92
CA ARG A 26 21.52 10.90 -11.50
C ARG A 26 20.46 9.93 -12.05
N GLN A 27 19.19 10.28 -11.96
CA GLN A 27 18.09 9.44 -12.48
C GLN A 27 18.11 9.32 -14.00
N GLN A 28 18.60 10.32 -14.72
CA GLN A 28 18.74 10.28 -16.18
C GLN A 28 19.95 9.45 -16.64
N ASP A 29 21.06 9.51 -15.89
CA ASP A 29 22.36 8.96 -16.32
C ASP A 29 22.67 7.59 -15.71
N LYS A 30 21.91 7.15 -14.70
CA LYS A 30 22.15 5.88 -14.00
C LYS A 30 21.02 4.88 -14.21
N ILE A 31 21.39 3.61 -14.24
CA ILE A 31 20.40 2.51 -14.26
C ILE A 31 19.94 2.28 -12.82
N GLU A 32 18.63 2.41 -12.60
CA GLU A 32 17.99 2.14 -11.31
C GLU A 32 17.55 0.67 -11.24
N LEU A 33 18.04 -0.05 -10.21
CA LEU A 33 17.72 -1.47 -9.99
C LEU A 33 16.95 -1.73 -8.68
N ILE A 34 16.51 -0.67 -8.01
CA ILE A 34 15.66 -0.81 -6.81
C ILE A 34 14.23 -1.08 -7.26
N ALA A 35 13.72 -2.28 -6.97
CA ALA A 35 12.42 -2.76 -7.45
C ALA A 35 11.21 -1.88 -7.03
N SER A 36 11.37 -1.08 -5.96
CA SER A 36 10.33 -0.16 -5.49
C SER A 36 10.37 1.22 -6.14
N GLU A 37 11.34 1.51 -7.01
CA GLU A 37 11.47 2.81 -7.66
C GLU A 37 10.87 2.83 -9.06
N ASN A 38 10.26 3.95 -9.42
CA ASN A 38 9.76 4.24 -10.75
C ASN A 38 9.74 5.76 -10.96
N ILE A 39 9.61 6.17 -12.22
CA ILE A 39 9.68 7.60 -12.59
C ILE A 39 8.26 8.18 -12.65
N ALA A 40 7.96 9.13 -11.77
CA ALA A 40 6.71 9.88 -11.78
C ALA A 40 6.67 10.88 -12.96
N SER A 41 5.47 11.12 -13.50
CA SER A 41 5.30 12.14 -14.53
C SER A 41 5.35 13.55 -13.96
N ASN A 42 5.62 14.55 -14.81
CA ASN A 42 5.57 15.96 -14.40
C ASN A 42 4.22 16.34 -13.80
N ALA A 43 3.11 15.82 -14.34
CA ALA A 43 1.78 16.09 -13.79
C ALA A 43 1.62 15.59 -12.35
N VAL A 44 2.20 14.43 -11.99
CA VAL A 44 2.23 13.94 -10.61
C VAL A 44 3.06 14.86 -9.72
N LEU A 45 4.23 15.31 -10.20
CA LEU A 45 5.10 16.22 -9.44
C LEU A 45 4.43 17.58 -9.22
N GLU A 46 3.80 18.16 -10.23
CA GLU A 46 3.04 19.42 -10.14
C GLU A 46 1.88 19.32 -9.14
N ALA A 47 1.10 18.25 -9.21
CA ALA A 47 -0.01 18.02 -8.28
C ALA A 47 0.49 17.87 -6.83
N THR A 48 1.59 17.15 -6.62
CA THR A 48 2.17 16.90 -5.29
C THR A 48 2.71 18.19 -4.66
N GLY A 49 3.35 19.08 -5.46
CA GLY A 49 3.90 20.37 -5.02
C GLY A 49 2.90 21.54 -5.10
N SER A 50 1.60 21.28 -5.08
CA SER A 50 0.56 22.31 -5.27
C SER A 50 0.18 23.02 -3.96
N VAL A 51 -0.70 24.04 -4.09
CA VAL A 51 -1.25 24.81 -2.98
C VAL A 51 -2.04 23.98 -1.95
N PHE A 52 -2.36 22.73 -2.27
CA PHE A 52 -2.96 21.80 -1.32
C PHE A 52 -2.07 21.49 -0.12
N THR A 53 -0.77 21.74 -0.19
CA THR A 53 0.14 21.75 0.96
C THR A 53 -0.35 22.64 2.12
N ASN A 54 -1.12 23.70 1.82
CA ASN A 54 -1.65 24.63 2.80
C ASN A 54 -2.98 24.20 3.42
N LYS A 55 -3.61 23.12 2.91
CA LYS A 55 -4.99 22.78 3.27
C LYS A 55 -5.10 21.63 4.27
N TYR A 56 -5.69 21.90 5.41
CA TYR A 56 -6.22 20.90 6.31
C TYR A 56 -7.59 20.41 5.84
N ALA A 57 -7.75 19.06 5.71
CA ALA A 57 -8.98 18.42 5.24
C ALA A 57 -9.28 17.13 6.02
N GLU A 58 -9.18 17.19 7.35
CA GLU A 58 -9.52 16.06 8.22
C GLU A 58 -10.97 15.63 8.05
N GLY A 59 -11.23 14.34 8.17
CA GLY A 59 -12.50 13.72 7.84
C GLY A 59 -12.52 13.20 6.41
N TYR A 60 -13.71 13.01 5.85
CA TYR A 60 -13.91 12.42 4.52
C TYR A 60 -14.74 13.35 3.63
N PRO A 61 -14.77 13.18 2.30
CA PRO A 61 -15.58 13.99 1.41
C PRO A 61 -17.03 14.12 1.88
N GLY A 62 -17.51 15.35 1.97
CA GLY A 62 -18.84 15.68 2.50
C GLY A 62 -19.00 15.57 4.03
N LYS A 63 -17.96 15.15 4.75
CA LYS A 63 -17.96 14.97 6.21
C LYS A 63 -16.65 15.48 6.82
N ARG A 64 -16.26 16.72 6.50
CA ARG A 64 -15.05 17.35 7.00
C ARG A 64 -15.28 18.04 8.35
N TYR A 65 -14.21 18.10 9.14
CA TYR A 65 -14.23 18.84 10.41
C TYR A 65 -14.01 20.35 10.21
N TYR A 66 -13.50 20.77 9.04
CA TYR A 66 -13.18 22.18 8.73
C TYR A 66 -13.87 22.65 7.48
N GLY A 67 -14.11 23.98 7.39
CA GLY A 67 -14.61 24.62 6.18
C GLY A 67 -13.55 24.75 5.07
N GLY A 68 -14.00 25.14 3.87
CA GLY A 68 -13.13 25.38 2.72
C GLY A 68 -12.51 24.11 2.12
N CYS A 69 -13.16 22.96 2.27
CA CYS A 69 -12.68 21.68 1.78
C CYS A 69 -13.27 21.28 0.42
N ASP A 70 -14.02 22.17 -0.25
CA ASP A 70 -14.74 21.86 -1.47
C ASP A 70 -13.86 21.22 -2.55
N TYR A 71 -12.67 21.78 -2.78
CA TYR A 71 -11.74 21.25 -3.78
C TYR A 71 -10.93 20.05 -3.29
N ALA A 72 -10.70 19.94 -1.98
CA ALA A 72 -10.15 18.71 -1.39
C ALA A 72 -11.12 17.54 -1.56
N ASP A 73 -12.42 17.77 -1.39
CA ASP A 73 -13.47 16.77 -1.64
C ASP A 73 -13.48 16.32 -3.10
N VAL A 74 -13.34 17.26 -4.05
CA VAL A 74 -13.24 16.92 -5.48
C VAL A 74 -12.05 16.02 -5.76
N ILE A 75 -10.86 16.39 -5.27
CA ILE A 75 -9.63 15.62 -5.53
C ILE A 75 -9.71 14.23 -4.90
N GLU A 76 -10.14 14.15 -3.64
CA GLU A 76 -10.23 12.87 -2.92
C GLU A 76 -11.30 11.96 -3.55
N THR A 77 -12.47 12.50 -3.90
CA THR A 77 -13.51 11.75 -4.60
C THR A 77 -13.02 11.22 -5.94
N LEU A 78 -12.32 12.05 -6.74
CA LEU A 78 -11.72 11.59 -7.99
C LEU A 78 -10.69 10.47 -7.77
N ALA A 79 -9.87 10.57 -6.74
CA ALA A 79 -8.89 9.54 -6.41
C ALA A 79 -9.57 8.22 -6.01
N ILE A 80 -10.61 8.28 -5.18
CA ILE A 80 -11.41 7.11 -4.78
C ILE A 80 -12.04 6.46 -6.01
N GLU A 81 -12.76 7.21 -6.84
CA GLU A 81 -13.46 6.65 -7.99
C GLU A 81 -12.50 6.06 -9.03
N ARG A 82 -11.36 6.72 -9.26
CA ARG A 82 -10.32 6.21 -10.17
C ARG A 82 -9.65 4.95 -9.63
N ALA A 83 -9.40 4.86 -8.33
CA ALA A 83 -8.87 3.66 -7.71
C ALA A 83 -9.85 2.47 -7.83
N LYS A 84 -11.14 2.71 -7.57
CA LYS A 84 -12.21 1.73 -7.75
C LYS A 84 -12.29 1.23 -9.20
N GLN A 85 -12.26 2.16 -10.15
CA GLN A 85 -12.31 1.83 -11.58
C GLN A 85 -11.06 1.06 -12.04
N LEU A 86 -9.88 1.47 -11.57
CA LEU A 86 -8.59 0.87 -11.97
C LEU A 86 -8.46 -0.58 -11.50
N PHE A 87 -8.90 -0.89 -10.29
CA PHE A 87 -8.73 -2.20 -9.67
C PHE A 87 -10.00 -3.05 -9.62
N GLY A 88 -11.15 -2.51 -10.00
CA GLY A 88 -12.42 -3.23 -10.02
C GLY A 88 -12.97 -3.54 -8.63
N CYS A 89 -12.85 -2.61 -7.68
CA CYS A 89 -13.37 -2.74 -6.32
C CYS A 89 -14.54 -1.79 -6.04
N ASN A 90 -15.31 -2.08 -4.99
CA ASN A 90 -16.48 -1.28 -4.60
C ASN A 90 -16.11 -0.06 -3.75
N PHE A 91 -15.08 -0.19 -2.91
CA PHE A 91 -14.68 0.81 -1.93
C PHE A 91 -13.17 1.04 -1.95
N ALA A 92 -12.76 2.26 -1.66
CA ALA A 92 -11.36 2.65 -1.56
C ALA A 92 -11.17 3.74 -0.50
N ASN A 93 -10.09 3.64 0.28
CA ASN A 93 -9.56 4.73 1.11
C ASN A 93 -8.20 5.13 0.56
N VAL A 94 -8.05 6.41 0.22
CA VAL A 94 -6.85 6.96 -0.43
C VAL A 94 -6.04 7.90 0.48
N GLN A 95 -6.40 7.97 1.77
CA GLN A 95 -5.76 8.86 2.73
C GLN A 95 -4.46 8.32 3.37
N PRO A 96 -4.16 7.00 3.43
CA PRO A 96 -2.91 6.55 4.01
C PRO A 96 -1.70 7.24 3.35
N ASN A 97 -0.76 7.74 4.18
CA ASN A 97 0.42 8.45 3.69
C ASN A 97 1.56 7.53 3.24
N SER A 98 1.46 6.24 3.51
CA SER A 98 2.51 5.26 3.23
C SER A 98 1.99 3.82 3.25
N GLY A 99 2.79 2.89 2.71
CA GLY A 99 2.53 1.46 2.81
C GLY A 99 2.47 0.95 4.25
N SER A 100 3.30 1.47 5.13
CA SER A 100 3.28 1.08 6.54
C SER A 100 1.99 1.52 7.23
N GLN A 101 1.54 2.75 7.01
CA GLN A 101 0.30 3.24 7.61
C GLN A 101 -0.92 2.49 7.08
N MET A 102 -1.01 2.23 5.77
CA MET A 102 -2.14 1.49 5.23
C MET A 102 -2.26 0.07 5.83
N ASN A 103 -1.11 -0.64 5.97
CA ASN A 103 -1.10 -1.97 6.58
C ASN A 103 -1.44 -1.90 8.07
N GLN A 104 -0.94 -0.89 8.79
CA GLN A 104 -1.30 -0.64 10.19
C GLN A 104 -2.79 -0.36 10.36
N ALA A 105 -3.40 0.39 9.46
CA ALA A 105 -4.85 0.65 9.49
C ALA A 105 -5.65 -0.64 9.30
N VAL A 106 -5.24 -1.53 8.39
CA VAL A 106 -5.88 -2.85 8.24
C VAL A 106 -5.72 -3.69 9.51
N PHE A 107 -4.54 -3.71 10.11
CA PHE A 107 -4.33 -4.41 11.39
C PHE A 107 -5.21 -3.85 12.50
N LEU A 108 -5.26 -2.52 12.65
CA LEU A 108 -6.09 -1.87 13.66
C LEU A 108 -7.59 -2.17 13.48
N ALA A 109 -8.04 -2.28 12.23
CA ALA A 109 -9.43 -2.56 11.90
C ALA A 109 -9.83 -4.03 12.17
N LEU A 110 -8.92 -4.98 11.92
CA LEU A 110 -9.25 -6.42 11.88
C LEU A 110 -8.67 -7.23 13.04
N LEU A 111 -7.67 -6.70 13.77
CA LEU A 111 -6.94 -7.43 14.79
C LEU A 111 -6.95 -6.71 16.13
N GLN A 112 -6.72 -7.46 17.21
CA GLN A 112 -6.38 -6.93 18.52
C GLN A 112 -4.91 -7.23 18.84
N PRO A 113 -4.23 -6.42 19.67
CA PRO A 113 -2.87 -6.73 20.13
C PRO A 113 -2.76 -8.17 20.66
N GLY A 114 -1.75 -8.91 20.20
CA GLY A 114 -1.56 -10.31 20.52
C GLY A 114 -2.29 -11.32 19.60
N ASP A 115 -3.14 -10.84 18.69
CA ASP A 115 -3.74 -11.74 17.70
C ASP A 115 -2.70 -12.32 16.74
N THR A 116 -2.94 -13.54 16.30
CA THR A 116 -2.09 -14.22 15.33
C THR A 116 -2.46 -13.82 13.91
N PHE A 117 -1.45 -13.53 13.10
CA PHE A 117 -1.57 -13.38 11.65
C PHE A 117 -0.44 -14.10 10.93
N MET A 118 -0.62 -14.36 9.63
CA MET A 118 0.40 -14.99 8.79
C MET A 118 0.87 -14.04 7.70
N GLY A 119 2.18 -14.10 7.36
CA GLY A 119 2.77 -13.35 6.27
C GLY A 119 4.01 -14.03 5.69
N LEU A 120 4.43 -13.60 4.49
CA LEU A 120 5.66 -14.11 3.88
C LEU A 120 6.87 -13.67 4.69
N ASP A 121 7.76 -14.62 5.01
CA ASP A 121 9.02 -14.36 5.71
C ASP A 121 9.88 -13.32 4.97
N LEU A 122 10.57 -12.46 5.72
CA LEU A 122 11.40 -11.41 5.17
C LEU A 122 12.52 -11.96 4.26
N ASN A 123 13.13 -13.10 4.64
CA ASN A 123 14.19 -13.74 3.85
C ASN A 123 13.64 -14.40 2.57
N SER A 124 12.35 -14.70 2.53
CA SER A 124 11.64 -15.22 1.36
C SER A 124 11.06 -14.12 0.47
N GLY A 125 11.33 -12.85 0.78
CA GLY A 125 10.86 -11.71 0.00
C GLY A 125 9.65 -10.98 0.58
N GLY A 126 9.31 -11.21 1.85
CA GLY A 126 8.26 -10.47 2.57
C GLY A 126 8.62 -9.01 2.81
N HIS A 127 7.70 -8.26 3.42
CA HIS A 127 7.90 -6.87 3.81
C HIS A 127 8.04 -6.75 5.34
N LEU A 128 8.69 -5.68 5.82
CA LEU A 128 8.84 -5.43 7.26
C LEU A 128 7.49 -5.44 8.00
N THR A 129 6.44 -4.89 7.39
CA THR A 129 5.10 -4.86 7.98
C THR A 129 4.38 -6.20 7.96
N HIS A 130 4.98 -7.26 7.41
CA HIS A 130 4.41 -8.61 7.37
C HIS A 130 4.90 -9.48 8.53
N GLY A 131 5.32 -8.88 9.66
CA GLY A 131 5.65 -9.62 10.88
C GLY A 131 7.10 -9.53 11.33
N SER A 132 7.91 -8.66 10.71
CA SER A 132 9.30 -8.48 11.16
C SER A 132 9.36 -8.06 12.64
N PRO A 133 10.23 -8.66 13.46
CA PRO A 133 10.32 -8.39 14.90
C PRO A 133 10.74 -6.96 15.23
N VAL A 134 11.33 -6.23 14.28
CA VAL A 134 11.68 -4.81 14.47
C VAL A 134 10.53 -3.87 14.12
N ASN A 135 9.50 -4.36 13.44
CA ASN A 135 8.32 -3.59 13.04
C ASN A 135 7.21 -3.69 14.09
N MET A 136 6.27 -2.75 14.06
CA MET A 136 5.07 -2.76 14.89
C MET A 136 4.31 -4.09 14.76
N SER A 137 4.18 -4.62 13.55
CA SER A 137 3.47 -5.87 13.28
C SER A 137 4.06 -7.07 14.05
N GLY A 138 5.39 -7.14 14.18
CA GLY A 138 6.05 -8.18 14.97
C GLY A 138 6.12 -7.92 16.48
N LYS A 139 5.86 -6.65 16.90
CA LYS A 139 5.91 -6.28 18.32
C LYS A 139 4.55 -6.34 19.02
N TRP A 140 3.49 -6.04 18.31
CA TRP A 140 2.14 -5.93 18.88
C TRP A 140 1.28 -7.16 18.61
N PHE A 141 1.61 -7.94 17.59
CA PHE A 141 0.88 -9.13 17.17
C PHE A 141 1.76 -10.36 17.25
N ASN A 142 1.18 -11.52 17.03
CA ASN A 142 1.86 -12.82 16.99
C ASN A 142 2.01 -13.29 15.51
N PRO A 143 3.09 -12.88 14.81
CA PRO A 143 3.29 -13.25 13.42
C PRO A 143 3.74 -14.70 13.27
N VAL A 144 3.14 -15.41 12.32
CA VAL A 144 3.56 -16.72 11.83
C VAL A 144 4.04 -16.55 10.39
N SER A 145 5.27 -16.91 10.10
CA SER A 145 5.83 -16.76 8.76
C SER A 145 5.68 -18.02 7.95
N TYR A 146 5.30 -17.89 6.68
CA TYR A 146 5.48 -18.92 5.67
C TYR A 146 6.61 -18.51 4.73
N GLY A 147 7.21 -19.48 4.06
CA GLY A 147 8.38 -19.25 3.21
C GLY A 147 8.20 -19.72 1.77
N VAL A 148 9.33 -19.85 1.10
CA VAL A 148 9.45 -20.47 -0.23
C VAL A 148 10.24 -21.78 -0.10
N ARG A 149 9.94 -22.74 -0.95
CA ARG A 149 10.67 -24.01 -1.04
C ARG A 149 12.11 -23.78 -1.49
N GLN A 150 13.04 -24.55 -0.95
CA GLN A 150 14.46 -24.46 -1.32
C GLN A 150 14.77 -25.00 -2.71
N ASP A 151 13.96 -25.93 -3.23
CA ASP A 151 14.20 -26.62 -4.49
C ASP A 151 13.76 -25.81 -5.73
N ASN A 152 12.76 -24.93 -5.58
CA ASN A 152 12.17 -24.21 -6.71
C ASN A 152 11.79 -22.76 -6.43
N GLU A 153 11.99 -22.29 -5.18
CA GLU A 153 11.69 -20.94 -4.72
C GLU A 153 10.19 -20.53 -4.89
N LEU A 154 9.29 -21.51 -4.92
CA LEU A 154 7.85 -21.28 -4.94
C LEU A 154 7.27 -21.34 -3.52
N ILE A 155 6.21 -20.60 -3.28
CA ILE A 155 5.40 -20.72 -2.07
C ILE A 155 4.70 -22.08 -2.09
N ASP A 156 4.84 -22.84 -1.00
CA ASP A 156 4.19 -24.12 -0.84
C ASP A 156 2.82 -23.92 -0.16
N MET A 157 1.74 -24.06 -0.93
CA MET A 157 0.40 -23.85 -0.41
C MET A 157 -0.06 -24.95 0.57
N ASP A 158 0.53 -26.14 0.52
CA ASP A 158 0.27 -27.19 1.52
C ASP A 158 0.90 -26.82 2.87
N GLU A 159 2.12 -26.24 2.87
CA GLU A 159 2.75 -25.69 4.07
C GLU A 159 1.94 -24.51 4.62
N VAL A 160 1.52 -23.58 3.76
CA VAL A 160 0.67 -22.43 4.17
C VAL A 160 -0.62 -22.93 4.83
N MET A 161 -1.28 -23.96 4.26
CA MET A 161 -2.48 -24.56 4.82
C MET A 161 -2.21 -25.23 6.17
N ALA A 162 -1.09 -25.97 6.30
CA ALA A 162 -0.72 -26.65 7.55
C ALA A 162 -0.47 -25.63 8.67
N LEU A 163 0.31 -24.58 8.40
CA LEU A 163 0.57 -23.49 9.35
C LEU A 163 -0.72 -22.75 9.74
N ALA A 164 -1.61 -22.49 8.78
CA ALA A 164 -2.89 -21.84 9.06
C ALA A 164 -3.78 -22.70 9.98
N LYS A 165 -3.84 -24.01 9.77
CA LYS A 165 -4.60 -24.93 10.63
C LYS A 165 -4.01 -25.04 12.04
N GLU A 166 -2.70 -25.04 12.16
CA GLU A 166 -1.99 -25.12 13.43
C GLU A 166 -2.17 -23.84 14.26
N HIS A 167 -1.92 -22.68 13.64
CA HIS A 167 -1.86 -21.41 14.35
C HIS A 167 -3.15 -20.59 14.35
N LYS A 168 -4.11 -20.94 13.50
CA LYS A 168 -5.45 -20.31 13.39
C LYS A 168 -5.37 -18.77 13.34
N PRO A 169 -4.65 -18.20 12.37
CA PRO A 169 -4.52 -16.75 12.24
C PRO A 169 -5.87 -16.10 11.98
N LYS A 170 -6.04 -14.86 12.41
CA LYS A 170 -7.21 -14.03 12.05
C LYS A 170 -7.02 -13.30 10.72
N LEU A 171 -5.78 -13.14 10.28
CA LEU A 171 -5.41 -12.47 9.04
C LEU A 171 -4.29 -13.26 8.35
N ILE A 172 -4.42 -13.46 7.04
CA ILE A 172 -3.35 -13.99 6.19
C ILE A 172 -2.98 -12.91 5.18
N ILE A 173 -1.69 -12.56 5.13
CA ILE A 173 -1.17 -11.58 4.17
C ILE A 173 -0.50 -12.33 3.03
N ALA A 174 -1.03 -12.15 1.82
CA ALA A 174 -0.40 -12.56 0.58
C ALA A 174 0.19 -11.33 -0.12
N GLY A 175 1.47 -11.37 -0.44
CA GLY A 175 2.19 -10.24 -1.02
C GLY A 175 3.64 -10.22 -0.56
N GLY A 176 4.49 -9.60 -1.34
CA GLY A 176 5.91 -9.55 -1.05
C GLY A 176 6.64 -8.45 -1.79
N THR A 177 7.84 -8.16 -1.31
CA THR A 177 8.74 -7.17 -1.89
C THR A 177 9.57 -7.76 -3.03
N ALA A 178 9.99 -9.01 -2.92
CA ALA A 178 10.99 -9.62 -3.81
C ALA A 178 10.57 -10.99 -4.37
N TYR A 179 9.30 -11.36 -4.28
CA TYR A 179 8.79 -12.60 -4.87
C TYR A 179 8.46 -12.38 -6.35
N SER A 180 9.24 -12.98 -7.25
CA SER A 180 9.17 -12.74 -8.70
C SER A 180 8.23 -13.67 -9.46
N ARG A 181 7.50 -14.55 -8.78
CA ARG A 181 6.53 -15.48 -9.37
C ARG A 181 5.11 -14.95 -9.28
N SER A 182 4.21 -15.54 -10.04
CA SER A 182 2.77 -15.25 -9.93
C SER A 182 2.22 -15.72 -8.59
N TRP A 183 1.32 -14.92 -8.03
CA TRP A 183 0.60 -15.25 -6.80
C TRP A 183 -0.68 -16.00 -7.13
N ASP A 184 -0.95 -17.08 -6.43
CA ASP A 184 -2.22 -17.83 -6.53
C ASP A 184 -3.21 -17.32 -5.48
N TRP A 185 -3.92 -16.23 -5.84
CA TRP A 185 -4.89 -15.60 -4.95
C TRP A 185 -6.02 -16.53 -4.53
N GLU A 186 -6.44 -17.45 -5.43
CA GLU A 186 -7.50 -18.43 -5.14
C GLU A 186 -7.03 -19.44 -4.10
N ALA A 187 -5.80 -19.93 -4.20
CA ALA A 187 -5.25 -20.85 -3.21
C ALA A 187 -5.13 -20.19 -1.83
N PHE A 188 -4.65 -18.94 -1.75
CA PHE A 188 -4.63 -18.18 -0.49
C PHE A 188 -6.04 -17.96 0.07
N ARG A 189 -7.02 -17.69 -0.79
CA ARG A 189 -8.41 -17.54 -0.35
C ARG A 189 -8.96 -18.84 0.23
N LYS A 190 -8.70 -19.98 -0.37
CA LYS A 190 -9.08 -21.30 0.17
C LYS A 190 -8.49 -21.56 1.55
N VAL A 191 -7.22 -21.17 1.76
CA VAL A 191 -6.59 -21.28 3.08
C VAL A 191 -7.30 -20.38 4.10
N ALA A 192 -7.56 -19.13 3.73
CA ALA A 192 -8.23 -18.18 4.62
C ALA A 192 -9.64 -18.65 5.02
N ASP A 193 -10.43 -19.12 4.04
CA ASP A 193 -11.78 -19.65 4.29
C ASP A 193 -11.76 -20.88 5.20
N GLU A 194 -10.81 -21.80 5.01
CA GLU A 194 -10.68 -23.03 5.82
C GLU A 194 -10.49 -22.75 7.32
N VAL A 195 -9.81 -21.64 7.66
CA VAL A 195 -9.53 -21.29 9.06
C VAL A 195 -10.34 -20.10 9.58
N GLY A 196 -11.19 -19.52 8.75
CA GLY A 196 -12.02 -18.37 9.10
C GLY A 196 -11.21 -17.07 9.25
N ALA A 197 -10.10 -16.93 8.50
CA ALA A 197 -9.25 -15.75 8.48
C ALA A 197 -9.65 -14.75 7.39
N TYR A 198 -9.32 -13.48 7.59
CA TYR A 198 -9.32 -12.51 6.49
C TYR A 198 -8.11 -12.75 5.57
N LEU A 199 -8.30 -12.60 4.26
CA LEU A 199 -7.22 -12.53 3.28
C LEU A 199 -6.93 -11.07 2.94
N MET A 200 -5.76 -10.59 3.29
CA MET A 200 -5.20 -9.31 2.85
C MET A 200 -4.19 -9.55 1.74
N VAL A 201 -4.30 -8.81 0.65
CA VAL A 201 -3.28 -8.81 -0.40
C VAL A 201 -2.55 -7.47 -0.40
N ASP A 202 -1.26 -7.49 -0.08
CA ASP A 202 -0.37 -6.33 -0.29
C ASP A 202 0.27 -6.43 -1.67
N MET A 203 -0.34 -5.74 -2.65
CA MET A 203 0.14 -5.74 -4.04
C MET A 203 1.09 -4.59 -4.37
N SER A 204 1.68 -3.93 -3.38
CA SER A 204 2.47 -2.71 -3.56
C SER A 204 3.54 -2.81 -4.65
N HIS A 205 4.26 -3.92 -4.76
CA HIS A 205 5.30 -4.10 -5.77
C HIS A 205 4.78 -4.44 -7.16
N ILE A 206 3.59 -5.02 -7.24
CA ILE A 206 3.01 -5.52 -8.50
C ILE A 206 1.76 -4.74 -8.94
N SER A 207 1.36 -3.70 -8.21
CA SER A 207 0.12 -2.96 -8.50
C SER A 207 0.07 -2.36 -9.91
N GLY A 208 1.21 -1.93 -10.45
CA GLY A 208 1.31 -1.50 -11.84
C GLY A 208 1.10 -2.64 -12.85
N LEU A 209 1.55 -3.86 -12.52
CA LEU A 209 1.33 -5.06 -13.34
C LEU A 209 -0.14 -5.49 -13.30
N VAL A 210 -0.76 -5.41 -12.12
CA VAL A 210 -2.20 -5.69 -11.95
C VAL A 210 -3.03 -4.67 -12.73
N ALA A 211 -2.74 -3.38 -12.59
CA ALA A 211 -3.42 -2.31 -13.33
C ALA A 211 -3.25 -2.43 -14.85
N GLY A 212 -2.09 -2.90 -15.30
CA GLY A 212 -1.79 -3.13 -16.72
C GLY A 212 -2.25 -4.50 -17.27
N GLY A 213 -2.86 -5.36 -16.43
CA GLY A 213 -3.33 -6.68 -16.84
C GLY A 213 -2.22 -7.73 -17.04
N ALA A 214 -0.99 -7.44 -16.61
CA ALA A 214 0.15 -8.36 -16.71
C ALA A 214 0.26 -9.32 -15.51
N HIS A 215 -0.46 -9.06 -14.44
CA HIS A 215 -0.61 -9.94 -13.28
C HIS A 215 -2.10 -10.06 -12.93
N ALA A 216 -2.51 -11.23 -12.42
CA ALA A 216 -3.88 -11.46 -12.00
C ALA A 216 -4.32 -10.45 -10.92
N ASN A 217 -5.54 -9.92 -11.07
CA ASN A 217 -6.14 -9.04 -10.08
C ASN A 217 -6.47 -9.86 -8.82
N PRO A 218 -6.12 -9.39 -7.60
CA PRO A 218 -6.47 -10.08 -6.36
C PRO A 218 -7.98 -10.13 -6.09
N PHE A 219 -8.76 -9.20 -6.63
CA PHE A 219 -10.23 -9.36 -6.64
C PHE A 219 -10.65 -10.39 -7.71
N PRO A 220 -11.58 -11.29 -7.40
CA PRO A 220 -12.52 -11.32 -6.27
C PRO A 220 -12.06 -12.11 -5.02
N HIS A 221 -10.81 -12.53 -4.93
CA HIS A 221 -10.36 -13.46 -3.89
C HIS A 221 -10.07 -12.76 -2.55
N ALA A 222 -9.43 -11.58 -2.58
CA ALA A 222 -9.05 -10.86 -1.38
C ALA A 222 -10.24 -10.21 -0.65
N HIS A 223 -10.22 -10.23 0.70
CA HIS A 223 -11.14 -9.44 1.50
C HIS A 223 -10.74 -7.97 1.53
N VAL A 224 -9.44 -7.71 1.59
CA VAL A 224 -8.84 -6.37 1.53
C VAL A 224 -7.56 -6.41 0.70
N VAL A 225 -7.36 -5.37 -0.10
CA VAL A 225 -6.16 -5.17 -0.90
C VAL A 225 -5.50 -3.87 -0.50
N THR A 226 -4.20 -3.88 -0.29
CA THR A 226 -3.42 -2.68 -0.01
C THR A 226 -2.38 -2.48 -1.09
N SER A 227 -2.06 -1.22 -1.38
CA SER A 227 -0.99 -0.86 -2.30
C SER A 227 -0.40 0.50 -1.96
N THR A 228 0.92 0.62 -2.08
CA THR A 228 1.55 1.92 -2.26
C THR A 228 1.25 2.45 -3.66
N THR A 229 1.21 3.77 -3.81
CA THR A 229 0.98 4.42 -5.10
C THR A 229 2.28 4.79 -5.84
N HIS A 230 3.42 4.78 -5.15
CA HIS A 230 4.70 5.32 -5.63
C HIS A 230 5.73 4.28 -6.10
N LYS A 231 5.32 3.01 -6.23
CA LYS A 231 6.19 1.92 -6.75
C LYS A 231 5.87 1.65 -8.22
N SER A 232 5.58 0.43 -8.62
CA SER A 232 5.24 0.10 -10.01
C SER A 232 4.06 0.92 -10.58
N LEU A 233 3.17 1.43 -9.72
CA LEU A 233 2.04 2.29 -10.13
C LEU A 233 2.45 3.72 -10.54
N ARG A 234 3.67 4.18 -10.20
CA ARG A 234 4.25 5.48 -10.62
C ARG A 234 3.52 6.73 -10.12
N GLY A 235 2.76 6.63 -9.04
CA GLY A 235 2.03 7.75 -8.44
C GLY A 235 2.83 8.52 -7.38
N PRO A 236 2.17 9.40 -6.63
CA PRO A 236 2.77 10.10 -5.48
C PRO A 236 3.07 9.13 -4.34
N ARG A 237 3.91 9.54 -3.40
CA ARG A 237 4.21 8.74 -2.19
C ARG A 237 3.00 8.73 -1.26
N SER A 238 2.24 7.63 -1.30
CA SER A 238 1.02 7.42 -0.53
C SER A 238 0.69 5.93 -0.47
N GLY A 239 -0.43 5.57 0.17
CA GLY A 239 -1.01 4.23 0.20
C GLY A 239 -2.50 4.27 -0.08
N VAL A 240 -3.05 3.12 -0.46
CA VAL A 240 -4.48 2.93 -0.66
C VAL A 240 -4.92 1.61 -0.03
N ILE A 241 -6.15 1.60 0.50
CA ILE A 241 -6.85 0.41 0.99
C ILE A 241 -8.08 0.23 0.11
N LEU A 242 -8.27 -0.97 -0.43
CA LEU A 242 -9.32 -1.31 -1.38
C LEU A 242 -10.08 -2.54 -0.87
N TRP A 243 -11.42 -2.55 -1.01
CA TRP A 243 -12.24 -3.68 -0.55
C TRP A 243 -13.59 -3.73 -1.26
N ASN A 244 -14.33 -4.84 -1.07
CA ASN A 244 -15.64 -5.03 -1.69
C ASN A 244 -16.79 -5.15 -0.68
N ASP A 245 -16.50 -5.55 0.56
CA ASP A 245 -17.50 -5.76 1.60
C ASP A 245 -17.84 -4.44 2.32
N GLU A 246 -19.09 -4.02 2.26
CA GLU A 246 -19.56 -2.78 2.88
C GLU A 246 -19.35 -2.76 4.40
N GLU A 247 -19.41 -3.92 5.06
CA GLU A 247 -19.23 -4.02 6.52
C GLU A 247 -17.84 -3.58 6.97
N LEU A 248 -16.84 -3.69 6.10
CA LEU A 248 -15.45 -3.26 6.35
C LEU A 248 -15.23 -1.76 6.16
N THR A 249 -16.20 -1.04 5.58
CA THR A 249 -16.06 0.39 5.27
C THR A 249 -15.86 1.24 6.52
N LYS A 250 -16.68 1.02 7.55
CA LYS A 250 -16.55 1.78 8.80
C LYS A 250 -15.27 1.44 9.55
N PRO A 251 -14.89 0.15 9.76
CA PRO A 251 -13.62 -0.21 10.38
C PRO A 251 -12.40 0.42 9.70
N PHE A 252 -12.29 0.32 8.37
CA PHE A 252 -11.13 0.86 7.67
C PHE A 252 -11.08 2.38 7.70
N ASN A 253 -12.20 3.06 7.50
CA ASN A 253 -12.25 4.53 7.54
C ASN A 253 -12.03 5.11 8.94
N MET A 254 -12.24 4.34 10.00
CA MET A 254 -11.91 4.77 11.37
C MET A 254 -10.46 4.49 11.76
N ALA A 255 -9.79 3.60 11.06
CA ALA A 255 -8.40 3.19 11.34
C ALA A 255 -7.37 4.05 10.60
N VAL A 256 -7.76 4.78 9.56
CA VAL A 256 -6.95 5.73 8.81
C VAL A 256 -7.10 7.12 9.42
#